data_313266dc6f3af7c82ac795c83b2ac764
#
_entry.id   313266dc6f3af7c82ac795c83b2ac764
#
_cell.length_a   1.000
_cell.length_b   1.000
_cell.length_c   1.000
_cell.angle_alpha   90.00
_cell.angle_beta   90.00
_cell.angle_gamma   90.00
#
_symmetry.space_group_name_H-M   'P 1'
#
loop_
_entity.id
_entity.type
_entity.pdbx_description
1 polymer ?
#
loop_
_entity_poly.entity_id
_entity_poly.type
_entity_poly.pdbx_seq_one_letter_code
_entity_poly.pdbx_strand_id
1 'polypeptide(L)'
;MARLFNFDYKTPFFYMVTLKRLPGLADFSRIAEDGLLVRNVITVAFERIIGTFHEKWRCIEPISPFIIMPDHIHLMIKIKPTPDRVALGVIVNQLSKALRNEYWRVVAADAATRNTPESAACAPGVAACASAQARGQCRETPLPARGQSRKTPPRDIIDKDWHDWIVKRDGQLATFRRYIRENAMRAALRRRNAKFFGAVRRVTFLGHEWFAYGNTDILKLPVLQAIKGHRATEPGSAEWHHLVSSAARIGPGGAGVSTFMSPLEKECGNAIAKAGGRWIVLSPEGFGSRWHPPREKERFCAQGRMLFLSLYEASTHKPTRKTLYERCHEMIDLACEKLTPSV
;
A
#
# COMPACT_ATOMS: atom_id res chain seq x y z
N MET A 1 -8.43 -6.08 14.52
CA MET A 1 -8.47 -5.19 15.71
C MET A 1 -9.87 -5.25 16.25
N ALA A 2 -10.03 -5.48 17.55
CA ALA A 2 -11.35 -5.43 18.19
C ALA A 2 -11.91 -4.00 18.13
N ARG A 3 -13.23 -3.87 17.99
CA ARG A 3 -13.94 -2.59 18.13
C ARG A 3 -13.56 -1.95 19.46
N LEU A 4 -13.50 -0.63 19.50
CA LEU A 4 -13.21 0.06 20.75
C LEU A 4 -14.31 -0.25 21.77
N PHE A 5 -13.93 -0.97 22.82
CA PHE A 5 -14.77 -1.18 24.00
C PHE A 5 -15.11 0.19 24.58
N ASN A 6 -16.33 0.49 24.93
CA ASN A 6 -16.81 1.78 25.46
C ASN A 6 -16.89 2.96 24.47
N PHE A 7 -16.91 2.75 23.16
CA PHE A 7 -17.20 3.81 22.21
C PHE A 7 -18.64 3.73 21.71
N ASP A 8 -19.38 4.86 21.80
CA ASP A 8 -20.73 4.94 21.24
C ASP A 8 -20.68 5.14 19.72
N TYR A 9 -20.84 4.05 18.99
CA TYR A 9 -20.88 4.02 17.52
C TYR A 9 -22.11 4.68 16.87
N LYS A 10 -22.94 5.34 17.67
CA LYS A 10 -24.01 6.26 17.22
C LYS A 10 -23.53 7.70 17.11
N THR A 11 -22.30 7.98 17.54
CA THR A 11 -21.72 9.32 17.54
C THR A 11 -21.47 9.81 16.11
N PRO A 12 -21.76 11.09 15.80
CA PRO A 12 -21.59 11.67 14.47
C PRO A 12 -20.12 11.94 14.15
N PHE A 13 -19.40 10.88 13.82
CA PHE A 13 -17.99 10.92 13.40
C PHE A 13 -17.81 10.43 11.96
N PHE A 14 -16.60 10.62 11.43
CA PHE A 14 -16.10 9.91 10.25
C PHE A 14 -15.57 8.55 10.67
N TYR A 15 -15.97 7.53 9.94
CA TYR A 15 -15.52 6.14 10.12
C TYR A 15 -14.91 5.62 8.83
N MET A 16 -13.68 5.13 8.88
CA MET A 16 -13.11 4.36 7.79
C MET A 16 -13.44 2.89 8.02
N VAL A 17 -14.25 2.31 7.15
CA VAL A 17 -14.72 0.91 7.23
C VAL A 17 -14.03 0.09 6.17
N THR A 18 -13.62 -1.14 6.53
CA THR A 18 -13.07 -2.14 5.62
C THR A 18 -13.95 -3.38 5.63
N LEU A 19 -14.54 -3.69 4.47
CA LEU A 19 -15.36 -4.88 4.24
C LEU A 19 -14.53 -5.90 3.46
N LYS A 20 -14.22 -7.05 4.04
CA LYS A 20 -13.46 -8.11 3.38
C LYS A 20 -14.39 -9.06 2.63
N ARG A 21 -13.98 -9.47 1.44
CA ARG A 21 -14.64 -10.51 0.66
C ARG A 21 -14.40 -11.89 1.28
N LEU A 22 -15.41 -12.72 1.31
CA LEU A 22 -15.24 -14.12 1.69
C LEU A 22 -14.47 -14.91 0.62
N PRO A 23 -13.67 -15.92 1.02
CA PRO A 23 -12.94 -16.78 0.08
C PRO A 23 -13.88 -17.54 -0.88
N GLY A 24 -13.36 -17.87 -2.07
CA GLY A 24 -14.09 -18.67 -3.05
C GLY A 24 -15.15 -17.93 -3.86
N LEU A 25 -15.17 -16.59 -3.80
CA LEU A 25 -16.04 -15.74 -4.59
C LEU A 25 -15.25 -15.05 -5.71
N ALA A 26 -15.93 -14.58 -6.76
CA ALA A 26 -15.31 -13.77 -7.80
C ALA A 26 -14.78 -12.45 -7.23
N ASP A 27 -13.67 -11.96 -7.77
CA ASP A 27 -13.05 -10.71 -7.36
C ASP A 27 -13.99 -9.52 -7.64
N PHE A 28 -14.08 -8.59 -6.68
CA PHE A 28 -14.92 -7.39 -6.82
C PHE A 28 -14.39 -6.43 -7.88
N SER A 29 -13.09 -6.46 -8.16
CA SER A 29 -12.41 -5.66 -9.18
C SER A 29 -11.11 -6.35 -9.59
N ARG A 30 -10.35 -5.75 -10.50
CA ARG A 30 -8.97 -6.17 -10.83
C ARG A 30 -8.04 -4.97 -10.77
N ILE A 31 -6.79 -5.20 -10.43
CA ILE A 31 -5.74 -4.17 -10.46
C ILE A 31 -4.85 -4.48 -11.66
N ALA A 32 -4.73 -3.54 -12.58
CA ALA A 32 -3.82 -3.61 -13.70
C ALA A 32 -2.36 -3.47 -13.26
N GLU A 33 -1.43 -3.76 -14.15
CA GLU A 33 0.00 -3.69 -13.84
C GLU A 33 0.48 -2.28 -13.47
N ASP A 34 -0.09 -1.25 -14.07
CA ASP A 34 0.18 0.17 -13.78
C ASP A 34 -0.40 0.64 -12.44
N GLY A 35 -1.18 -0.20 -11.76
CA GLY A 35 -1.84 0.11 -10.50
C GLY A 35 -3.21 0.75 -10.65
N LEU A 36 -3.72 0.88 -11.87
CA LEU A 36 -5.10 1.33 -12.09
C LEU A 36 -6.09 0.23 -11.76
N LEU A 37 -7.22 0.64 -11.24
CA LEU A 37 -8.32 -0.25 -10.92
C LEU A 37 -9.13 -0.54 -12.19
N VAL A 38 -9.18 -1.81 -12.58
CA VAL A 38 -10.00 -2.26 -13.70
C VAL A 38 -11.37 -2.65 -13.17
N ARG A 39 -12.37 -1.91 -13.61
CA ARG A 39 -13.77 -2.11 -13.23
C ARG A 39 -14.35 -3.31 -13.99
N ASN A 40 -15.03 -4.18 -13.28
CA ASN A 40 -15.86 -5.25 -13.84
C ASN A 40 -17.34 -4.97 -13.55
N VAL A 41 -18.21 -5.85 -13.97
CA VAL A 41 -19.66 -5.73 -13.76
C VAL A 41 -20.04 -5.62 -12.27
N ILE A 42 -19.31 -6.32 -11.39
CA ILE A 42 -19.49 -6.29 -9.92
C ILE A 42 -19.09 -4.91 -9.40
N THR A 43 -17.93 -4.39 -9.84
CA THR A 43 -17.44 -3.06 -9.44
C THR A 43 -18.47 -1.99 -9.75
N VAL A 44 -18.98 -1.96 -10.99
CA VAL A 44 -19.98 -0.95 -11.44
C VAL A 44 -21.27 -1.05 -10.62
N ALA A 45 -21.72 -2.27 -10.36
CA ALA A 45 -22.91 -2.50 -9.55
C ALA A 45 -22.75 -2.02 -8.11
N PHE A 46 -21.57 -2.27 -7.50
CA PHE A 46 -21.25 -1.86 -6.14
C PHE A 46 -21.09 -0.35 -6.03
N GLU A 47 -20.42 0.30 -7.00
CA GLU A 47 -20.30 1.76 -7.05
C GLU A 47 -21.66 2.44 -7.06
N ARG A 48 -22.62 1.91 -7.82
CA ARG A 48 -23.99 2.42 -7.85
C ARG A 48 -24.65 2.31 -6.48
N ILE A 49 -24.57 1.14 -5.82
CA ILE A 49 -25.17 0.95 -4.50
C ILE A 49 -24.53 1.88 -3.47
N ILE A 50 -23.20 1.94 -3.42
CA ILE A 50 -22.48 2.78 -2.46
C ILE A 50 -22.80 4.26 -2.69
N GLY A 51 -22.83 4.69 -3.95
CA GLY A 51 -23.11 6.08 -4.32
C GLY A 51 -24.51 6.57 -3.93
N THR A 52 -25.52 5.71 -4.05
CA THR A 52 -26.92 6.05 -3.72
C THR A 52 -27.38 5.62 -2.32
N PHE A 53 -26.52 4.95 -1.56
CA PHE A 53 -26.90 4.37 -0.27
C PHE A 53 -27.41 5.41 0.74
N HIS A 54 -26.83 6.61 0.74
CA HIS A 54 -27.23 7.72 1.61
C HIS A 54 -28.66 8.25 1.35
N GLU A 55 -29.21 8.03 0.17
CA GLU A 55 -30.58 8.45 -0.18
C GLU A 55 -31.61 7.69 0.66
N LYS A 56 -31.36 6.39 0.91
CA LYS A 56 -32.18 5.53 1.79
C LYS A 56 -31.85 5.71 3.25
N TRP A 57 -30.60 6.08 3.54
CA TRP A 57 -30.05 6.22 4.90
C TRP A 57 -29.71 7.67 5.19
N ARG A 58 -30.71 8.50 5.44
CA ARG A 58 -30.55 9.96 5.66
C ARG A 58 -29.68 10.33 6.85
N CYS A 59 -29.41 9.37 7.78
CA CYS A 59 -28.50 9.54 8.90
C CYS A 59 -27.01 9.57 8.52
N ILE A 60 -26.65 9.35 7.25
CA ILE A 60 -25.26 9.46 6.77
C ILE A 60 -25.14 10.50 5.65
N GLU A 61 -23.92 11.00 5.44
CA GLU A 61 -23.54 11.74 4.25
C GLU A 61 -23.24 10.77 3.09
N PRO A 62 -23.15 11.26 1.82
CA PRO A 62 -22.66 10.45 0.71
C PRO A 62 -21.34 9.77 1.07
N ILE A 63 -21.25 8.46 0.88
CA ILE A 63 -20.06 7.67 1.19
C ILE A 63 -18.94 8.07 0.21
N SER A 64 -17.95 8.81 0.70
CA SER A 64 -16.84 9.32 -0.13
C SER A 64 -15.62 9.72 0.74
N PRO A 65 -14.38 9.34 0.32
CA PRO A 65 -14.09 8.42 -0.78
C PRO A 65 -14.36 6.96 -0.42
N PHE A 66 -14.45 6.12 -1.44
CA PHE A 66 -14.42 4.68 -1.31
C PHE A 66 -13.56 4.06 -2.42
N ILE A 67 -13.14 2.81 -2.24
CA ILE A 67 -12.45 2.02 -3.26
C ILE A 67 -12.85 0.55 -3.15
N ILE A 68 -13.11 -0.07 -4.29
CA ILE A 68 -13.48 -1.48 -4.41
C ILE A 68 -12.26 -2.24 -4.91
N MET A 69 -11.55 -2.87 -3.99
CA MET A 69 -10.39 -3.71 -4.25
C MET A 69 -10.84 -5.12 -4.65
N PRO A 70 -9.97 -5.98 -5.23
CA PRO A 70 -10.36 -7.35 -5.58
C PRO A 70 -10.95 -8.16 -4.43
N ASP A 71 -10.40 -8.01 -3.23
CA ASP A 71 -10.66 -8.82 -2.04
C ASP A 71 -11.29 -8.06 -0.87
N HIS A 72 -11.47 -6.74 -0.99
CA HIS A 72 -12.08 -5.92 0.05
C HIS A 72 -12.57 -4.56 -0.47
N ILE A 73 -13.35 -3.86 0.34
CA ILE A 73 -13.84 -2.51 0.06
C ILE A 73 -13.44 -1.60 1.22
N HIS A 74 -12.84 -0.45 0.92
CA HIS A 74 -12.65 0.63 1.89
C HIS A 74 -13.68 1.72 1.66
N LEU A 75 -14.30 2.18 2.74
CA LEU A 75 -15.37 3.16 2.73
C LEU A 75 -15.08 4.25 3.77
N MET A 76 -15.34 5.50 3.42
CA MET A 76 -15.40 6.57 4.40
C MET A 76 -16.87 6.94 4.63
N ILE A 77 -17.38 6.60 5.82
CA ILE A 77 -18.77 6.86 6.22
C ILE A 77 -18.77 7.99 7.25
N LYS A 78 -19.58 9.02 7.03
CA LYS A 78 -19.86 10.06 8.01
C LYS A 78 -21.30 9.92 8.50
N ILE A 79 -21.46 9.70 9.79
CA ILE A 79 -22.76 9.71 10.46
C ILE A 79 -23.12 11.16 10.78
N LYS A 80 -24.32 11.58 10.41
CA LYS A 80 -24.89 12.90 10.73
C LYS A 80 -25.52 12.89 12.13
N PRO A 81 -25.54 14.02 12.80
CA PRO A 81 -26.34 14.16 14.02
C PRO A 81 -27.84 14.09 13.64
N THR A 82 -28.48 12.98 13.99
CA THR A 82 -29.93 12.77 13.77
C THR A 82 -30.59 12.31 15.06
N PRO A 83 -31.90 12.61 15.27
CA PRO A 83 -32.62 12.17 16.44
C PRO A 83 -32.56 10.65 16.64
N ASP A 84 -32.66 9.88 15.58
CA ASP A 84 -32.74 8.41 15.61
C ASP A 84 -31.42 7.72 15.99
N ARG A 85 -30.31 8.42 16.04
CA ARG A 85 -28.97 7.94 16.50
C ARG A 85 -28.65 6.52 16.04
N VAL A 86 -28.65 6.28 14.73
CA VAL A 86 -28.41 4.96 14.16
C VAL A 86 -26.93 4.55 14.34
N ALA A 87 -26.69 3.35 14.85
CA ALA A 87 -25.33 2.84 15.06
C ALA A 87 -24.65 2.45 13.74
N LEU A 88 -23.33 2.68 13.63
CA LEU A 88 -22.52 2.31 12.48
C LEU A 88 -22.72 0.85 12.07
N GLY A 89 -22.82 -0.08 13.03
CA GLY A 89 -23.02 -1.50 12.75
C GLY A 89 -24.31 -1.80 11.99
N VAL A 90 -25.40 -1.07 12.27
CA VAL A 90 -26.66 -1.21 11.53
C VAL A 90 -26.48 -0.75 10.09
N ILE A 91 -25.82 0.40 9.88
CA ILE A 91 -25.55 0.98 8.56
C ILE A 91 -24.70 0.01 7.71
N VAL A 92 -23.60 -0.50 8.29
CA VAL A 92 -22.68 -1.43 7.62
C VAL A 92 -23.37 -2.76 7.28
N ASN A 93 -24.18 -3.30 8.20
CA ASN A 93 -24.91 -4.54 7.94
C ASN A 93 -25.93 -4.38 6.80
N GLN A 94 -26.63 -3.25 6.73
CA GLN A 94 -27.58 -2.99 5.65
C GLN A 94 -26.88 -2.76 4.31
N LEU A 95 -25.74 -2.05 4.32
CA LEU A 95 -24.91 -1.91 3.12
C LEU A 95 -24.39 -3.28 2.64
N SER A 96 -23.87 -4.10 3.55
CA SER A 96 -23.39 -5.46 3.22
C SER A 96 -24.50 -6.33 2.65
N LYS A 97 -25.73 -6.21 3.18
CA LYS A 97 -26.91 -6.92 2.63
C LYS A 97 -27.25 -6.45 1.21
N ALA A 98 -27.20 -5.14 0.97
CA ALA A 98 -27.46 -4.59 -0.37
C ALA A 98 -26.40 -5.04 -1.39
N LEU A 99 -25.11 -4.98 -1.02
CA LEU A 99 -24.00 -5.45 -1.84
C LEU A 99 -24.11 -6.95 -2.13
N ARG A 100 -24.45 -7.78 -1.14
CA ARG A 100 -24.66 -9.21 -1.30
C ARG A 100 -25.76 -9.53 -2.32
N ASN A 101 -26.90 -8.89 -2.19
CA ASN A 101 -28.03 -9.13 -3.09
C ASN A 101 -27.68 -8.78 -4.53
N GLU A 102 -26.99 -7.65 -4.72
CA GLU A 102 -26.56 -7.20 -6.04
C GLU A 102 -25.46 -8.07 -6.63
N TYR A 103 -24.49 -8.52 -5.82
CA TYR A 103 -23.46 -9.45 -6.25
C TYR A 103 -24.08 -10.71 -6.91
N TRP A 104 -24.99 -11.36 -6.20
CA TRP A 104 -25.61 -12.58 -6.73
C TRP A 104 -26.49 -12.33 -7.93
N ARG A 105 -27.14 -11.16 -8.02
CA ARG A 105 -27.90 -10.75 -9.20
C ARG A 105 -26.99 -10.61 -10.43
N VAL A 106 -25.86 -9.94 -10.28
CA VAL A 106 -24.90 -9.69 -11.37
C VAL A 106 -24.22 -10.97 -11.80
N VAL A 107 -23.74 -11.80 -10.85
CA VAL A 107 -23.08 -13.07 -11.15
C VAL A 107 -24.04 -14.04 -11.88
N ALA A 108 -25.30 -14.10 -11.47
CA ALA A 108 -26.31 -14.90 -12.17
C ALA A 108 -26.58 -14.42 -13.60
N ALA A 109 -26.63 -13.09 -13.81
CA ALA A 109 -26.83 -12.51 -15.13
C ALA A 109 -25.63 -12.78 -16.07
N ASP A 110 -24.40 -12.62 -15.56
CA ASP A 110 -23.17 -12.90 -16.31
C ASP A 110 -23.09 -14.40 -16.72
N ALA A 111 -23.45 -15.30 -15.82
CA ALA A 111 -23.51 -16.74 -16.11
C ALA A 111 -24.57 -17.09 -17.17
N ALA A 112 -25.71 -16.41 -17.17
CA ALA A 112 -26.76 -16.60 -18.18
C ALA A 112 -26.31 -16.12 -19.57
N THR A 113 -25.59 -15.01 -19.65
CA THR A 113 -25.08 -14.45 -20.92
C THR A 113 -24.01 -15.35 -21.55
N ARG A 114 -23.17 -15.99 -20.76
CA ARG A 114 -22.12 -16.90 -21.25
C ARG A 114 -22.66 -18.24 -21.76
N ASN A 115 -23.88 -18.61 -21.38
CA ASN A 115 -24.52 -19.87 -21.77
C ASN A 115 -25.52 -19.72 -22.93
N THR A 116 -25.63 -18.54 -23.58
CA THR A 116 -26.41 -18.38 -24.79
C THR A 116 -25.63 -18.90 -26.01
N PRO A 117 -26.19 -19.78 -26.85
CA PRO A 117 -25.47 -20.45 -27.95
C PRO A 117 -25.08 -19.55 -29.11
N GLU A 118 -25.38 -18.26 -29.08
CA GLU A 118 -25.06 -17.28 -30.13
C GLU A 118 -23.60 -16.85 -30.20
N SER A 119 -22.75 -17.21 -29.22
CA SER A 119 -21.31 -16.87 -29.21
C SER A 119 -20.43 -17.87 -30.01
N ALA A 120 -21.02 -18.93 -30.58
CA ALA A 120 -20.28 -19.99 -31.29
C ALA A 120 -20.17 -19.79 -32.81
N ALA A 121 -20.76 -18.72 -33.37
CA ALA A 121 -20.78 -18.48 -34.80
C ALA A 121 -20.18 -17.11 -35.12
N CYS A 122 -18.85 -16.98 -35.11
CA CYS A 122 -18.03 -16.14 -36.01
C CYS A 122 -16.56 -16.29 -35.66
N ALA A 123 -15.87 -17.25 -36.27
CA ALA A 123 -14.44 -17.17 -36.47
C ALA A 123 -14.13 -17.60 -37.92
N PRO A 124 -13.81 -16.66 -38.82
CA PRO A 124 -13.04 -16.99 -40.00
C PRO A 124 -11.58 -17.02 -39.62
N GLY A 125 -10.90 -18.12 -40.01
CA GLY A 125 -9.53 -18.42 -39.68
C GLY A 125 -8.52 -17.39 -40.12
N VAL A 126 -7.48 -17.27 -39.32
CA VAL A 126 -6.12 -16.92 -39.76
C VAL A 126 -5.13 -17.85 -39.08
N ALA A 127 -4.24 -18.35 -39.92
CA ALA A 127 -3.28 -19.40 -39.67
C ALA A 127 -2.23 -19.09 -38.59
N ALA A 128 -1.82 -20.16 -37.96
CA ALA A 128 -0.57 -20.48 -37.23
C ALA A 128 0.58 -19.46 -37.25
N CYS A 129 1.02 -19.09 -36.06
CA CYS A 129 2.46 -19.00 -35.76
C CYS A 129 2.69 -19.46 -34.31
N ALA A 130 3.49 -20.50 -34.19
CA ALA A 130 3.86 -21.15 -32.94
C ALA A 130 4.95 -20.32 -32.21
N SER A 131 4.77 -20.09 -30.93
CA SER A 131 5.87 -20.18 -29.97
C SER A 131 5.35 -20.33 -28.55
N ALA A 132 5.97 -21.23 -27.84
CA ALA A 132 5.54 -21.87 -26.61
C ALA A 132 5.79 -21.05 -25.34
N GLN A 133 5.08 -21.47 -24.31
CA GLN A 133 5.43 -21.44 -22.89
C GLN A 133 5.24 -20.13 -22.12
N ALA A 134 4.09 -20.05 -21.48
CA ALA A 134 3.98 -19.74 -20.04
C ALA A 134 2.54 -20.10 -19.59
N ARG A 135 2.32 -21.36 -19.22
CA ARG A 135 1.08 -21.80 -18.55
C ARG A 135 1.12 -21.37 -17.09
N GLY A 136 0.67 -20.18 -16.81
CA GLY A 136 0.18 -19.81 -15.48
C GLY A 136 -1.25 -20.33 -15.35
N GLN A 137 -1.46 -21.39 -14.57
CA GLN A 137 -2.77 -21.94 -14.28
C GLN A 137 -3.59 -20.91 -13.51
N CYS A 138 -4.46 -20.18 -14.21
CA CYS A 138 -5.65 -19.60 -13.59
C CYS A 138 -6.52 -20.78 -13.13
N ARG A 139 -6.54 -21.07 -11.83
CA ARG A 139 -7.56 -21.95 -11.26
C ARG A 139 -8.91 -21.25 -11.45
N GLU A 140 -9.63 -21.67 -12.46
CA GLU A 140 -11.06 -21.37 -12.59
C GLU A 140 -11.77 -22.02 -11.41
N THR A 141 -12.29 -21.19 -10.51
CA THR A 141 -13.16 -21.65 -9.44
C THR A 141 -14.50 -22.02 -10.08
N PRO A 142 -14.98 -23.25 -9.97
CA PRO A 142 -16.26 -23.66 -10.58
C PRO A 142 -17.39 -22.79 -10.03
N LEU A 143 -18.20 -22.21 -10.92
CA LEU A 143 -19.45 -21.57 -10.56
C LEU A 143 -20.37 -22.61 -9.91
N PRO A 144 -21.09 -22.29 -8.83
CA PRO A 144 -22.00 -23.22 -8.19
C PRO A 144 -23.09 -23.67 -9.17
N ALA A 145 -23.28 -25.00 -9.26
CA ALA A 145 -24.20 -25.63 -10.15
C ALA A 145 -25.65 -25.10 -10.02
N ARG A 146 -26.35 -25.01 -11.17
CA ARG A 146 -27.80 -24.75 -11.26
C ARG A 146 -28.54 -25.70 -10.35
N GLY A 147 -29.27 -25.17 -9.35
CA GLY A 147 -30.20 -26.04 -8.60
C GLY A 147 -30.54 -25.59 -7.19
N GLN A 148 -30.13 -24.39 -6.73
CA GLN A 148 -30.58 -23.96 -5.40
C GLN A 148 -31.97 -23.30 -5.46
N SER A 149 -32.93 -24.03 -4.85
CA SER A 149 -34.31 -23.61 -4.66
C SER A 149 -34.42 -22.16 -4.13
N ARG A 150 -35.39 -21.39 -4.62
CA ARG A 150 -35.67 -19.98 -4.31
C ARG A 150 -35.89 -19.64 -2.81
N LYS A 151 -35.72 -20.57 -1.89
CA LYS A 151 -35.98 -20.42 -0.44
C LYS A 151 -34.73 -20.23 0.43
N THR A 152 -33.52 -20.47 -0.10
CA THR A 152 -32.30 -20.26 0.69
C THR A 152 -31.80 -18.82 0.52
N PRO A 153 -31.61 -18.06 1.60
CA PRO A 153 -31.05 -16.71 1.48
C PRO A 153 -29.67 -16.79 0.81
N PRO A 154 -29.35 -15.85 -0.08
CA PRO A 154 -28.07 -15.85 -0.77
C PRO A 154 -26.92 -15.85 0.23
N ARG A 155 -25.91 -16.69 -0.02
CA ARG A 155 -24.72 -16.84 0.81
C ARG A 155 -24.04 -15.46 1.01
N ASP A 156 -23.55 -15.21 2.23
CA ASP A 156 -22.80 -13.98 2.52
C ASP A 156 -21.57 -13.87 1.59
N ILE A 157 -21.24 -12.64 1.22
CA ILE A 157 -20.09 -12.30 0.37
C ILE A 157 -19.04 -11.50 1.12
N ILE A 158 -19.41 -10.92 2.25
CA ILE A 158 -18.58 -10.06 3.10
C ILE A 158 -18.41 -10.75 4.45
N ASP A 159 -17.19 -10.73 4.95
CA ASP A 159 -16.86 -11.22 6.28
C ASP A 159 -17.64 -10.41 7.35
N LYS A 160 -18.17 -11.11 8.34
CA LYS A 160 -18.89 -10.50 9.46
C LYS A 160 -17.94 -9.67 10.36
N ASP A 161 -16.65 -10.02 10.37
CA ASP A 161 -15.60 -9.33 11.12
C ASP A 161 -15.01 -8.16 10.32
N TRP A 162 -15.85 -7.20 9.94
CA TRP A 162 -15.39 -5.99 9.30
C TRP A 162 -14.63 -5.08 10.29
N HIS A 163 -13.68 -4.30 9.79
CA HIS A 163 -12.83 -3.40 10.58
C HIS A 163 -13.25 -1.95 10.40
N ASP A 164 -13.18 -1.19 11.50
CA ASP A 164 -13.41 0.25 11.48
C ASP A 164 -12.29 1.03 12.17
N TRP A 165 -12.14 2.27 11.74
CA TRP A 165 -11.29 3.28 12.36
C TRP A 165 -12.09 4.55 12.52
N ILE A 166 -12.07 5.10 13.75
CA ILE A 166 -12.74 6.35 14.07
C ILE A 166 -11.77 7.49 13.79
N VAL A 167 -12.21 8.50 13.06
CA VAL A 167 -11.42 9.71 12.80
C VAL A 167 -11.56 10.66 13.97
N LYS A 168 -10.57 10.69 14.86
CA LYS A 168 -10.60 11.49 16.10
C LYS A 168 -9.64 12.67 16.11
N ARG A 169 -8.63 12.71 15.22
CA ARG A 169 -7.54 13.69 15.24
C ARG A 169 -7.55 14.52 13.97
N ASP A 170 -7.13 15.78 14.10
CA ASP A 170 -6.88 16.64 12.95
C ASP A 170 -5.88 16.01 11.96
N GLY A 171 -6.12 16.21 10.68
CA GLY A 171 -5.30 15.60 9.62
C GLY A 171 -5.52 14.10 9.37
N GLN A 172 -6.14 13.36 10.31
CA GLN A 172 -6.38 11.93 10.15
C GLN A 172 -7.36 11.64 9.00
N LEU A 173 -8.36 12.49 8.81
CA LEU A 173 -9.31 12.38 7.69
C LEU A 173 -8.60 12.47 6.34
N ALA A 174 -7.72 13.47 6.18
CA ALA A 174 -6.93 13.63 4.95
C ALA A 174 -6.02 12.41 4.70
N THR A 175 -5.45 11.85 5.77
CA THR A 175 -4.63 10.65 5.72
C THR A 175 -5.42 9.43 5.23
N PHE A 176 -6.62 9.19 5.75
CA PHE A 176 -7.46 8.07 5.31
C PHE A 176 -7.99 8.27 3.89
N ARG A 177 -8.39 9.50 3.53
CA ARG A 177 -8.80 9.83 2.16
C ARG A 177 -7.69 9.54 1.15
N ARG A 178 -6.45 9.92 1.45
CA ARG A 178 -5.28 9.62 0.63
C ARG A 178 -5.02 8.12 0.58
N TYR A 179 -5.05 7.42 1.70
CA TYR A 179 -4.89 5.97 1.77
C TYR A 179 -5.88 5.23 0.86
N ILE A 180 -7.16 5.58 0.91
CA ILE A 180 -8.19 4.97 0.07
C ILE A 180 -7.88 5.19 -1.42
N ARG A 181 -7.52 6.43 -1.84
CA ARG A 181 -7.21 6.75 -3.24
C ARG A 181 -5.99 6.01 -3.78
N GLU A 182 -4.96 5.84 -2.95
CA GLU A 182 -3.69 5.23 -3.35
C GLU A 182 -3.68 3.70 -3.21
N ASN A 183 -4.71 3.08 -2.67
CA ASN A 183 -4.70 1.67 -2.27
C ASN A 183 -4.42 0.73 -3.43
N ALA A 184 -5.04 0.93 -4.60
CA ALA A 184 -4.84 0.09 -5.78
C ALA A 184 -3.39 0.16 -6.29
N MET A 185 -2.83 1.36 -6.42
CA MET A 185 -1.44 1.57 -6.81
C MET A 185 -0.47 0.89 -5.82
N ARG A 186 -0.71 1.06 -4.51
CA ARG A 186 0.11 0.41 -3.47
C ARG A 186 0.07 -1.11 -3.55
N ALA A 187 -1.11 -1.69 -3.83
CA ALA A 187 -1.26 -3.13 -4.00
C ALA A 187 -0.52 -3.63 -5.26
N ALA A 188 -0.59 -2.91 -6.38
CA ALA A 188 0.17 -3.22 -7.59
C ALA A 188 1.69 -3.16 -7.34
N LEU A 189 2.17 -2.11 -6.68
CA LEU A 189 3.58 -1.98 -6.30
C LEU A 189 4.06 -3.13 -5.42
N ARG A 190 3.27 -3.57 -4.45
CA ARG A 190 3.58 -4.74 -3.62
C ARG A 190 3.66 -6.03 -4.42
N ARG A 191 2.74 -6.24 -5.37
CA ARG A 191 2.77 -7.45 -6.23
C ARG A 191 4.03 -7.50 -7.09
N ARG A 192 4.40 -6.38 -7.72
CA ARG A 192 5.60 -6.28 -8.57
C ARG A 192 6.90 -6.47 -7.77
N ASN A 193 6.93 -6.00 -6.55
CA ASN A 193 8.13 -5.91 -5.73
C ASN A 193 7.95 -6.63 -4.38
N ALA A 194 7.37 -7.83 -4.40
CA ALA A 194 7.15 -8.63 -3.18
C ALA A 194 8.44 -8.84 -2.37
N LYS A 195 9.60 -8.91 -3.06
CA LYS A 195 10.92 -9.03 -2.42
C LYS A 195 11.30 -7.80 -1.61
N PHE A 196 10.79 -6.61 -1.97
CA PHE A 196 11.15 -5.34 -1.34
C PHE A 196 10.20 -4.94 -0.20
N PHE A 197 9.01 -5.52 -0.15
CA PHE A 197 8.02 -5.31 0.92
C PHE A 197 7.99 -6.46 1.94
N GLY A 198 9.01 -7.31 1.90
CA GLY A 198 9.14 -8.42 2.82
C GLY A 198 9.52 -7.99 4.25
N ALA A 199 9.50 -8.96 5.16
CA ALA A 199 9.95 -8.77 6.53
C ALA A 199 11.38 -8.21 6.57
N VAL A 200 11.68 -7.50 7.65
CA VAL A 200 13.05 -7.09 7.98
C VAL A 200 13.99 -8.29 7.92
N ARG A 201 15.09 -8.15 7.19
CA ARG A 201 16.11 -9.19 7.01
C ARG A 201 17.39 -8.79 7.70
N ARG A 202 18.21 -9.76 8.09
CA ARG A 202 19.58 -9.50 8.48
C ARG A 202 20.48 -9.60 7.26
N VAL A 203 21.41 -8.65 7.11
CA VAL A 203 22.40 -8.61 6.04
C VAL A 203 23.75 -8.21 6.63
N THR A 204 24.84 -8.75 6.09
CA THR A 204 26.19 -8.29 6.43
C THR A 204 26.57 -7.13 5.52
N PHE A 205 26.94 -6.00 6.09
CA PHE A 205 27.40 -4.83 5.38
C PHE A 205 28.47 -4.10 6.21
N LEU A 206 29.56 -3.68 5.60
CA LEU A 206 30.70 -3.00 6.25
C LEU A 206 31.27 -3.77 7.45
N GLY A 207 31.24 -5.11 7.42
CA GLY A 207 31.73 -5.96 8.49
C GLY A 207 30.79 -6.17 9.69
N HIS A 208 29.59 -5.61 9.65
CA HIS A 208 28.57 -5.70 10.71
C HIS A 208 27.28 -6.35 10.20
N GLU A 209 26.50 -6.90 11.13
CA GLU A 209 25.14 -7.34 10.85
C GLU A 209 24.16 -6.16 10.94
N TRP A 210 23.37 -5.97 9.88
CA TRP A 210 22.35 -4.92 9.78
C TRP A 210 20.97 -5.52 9.63
N PHE A 211 20.00 -4.89 10.24
CA PHE A 211 18.60 -5.07 9.86
C PHE A 211 18.36 -4.29 8.58
N ALA A 212 17.73 -4.93 7.58
CA ALA A 212 17.53 -4.38 6.26
C ALA A 212 16.05 -4.45 5.85
N TYR A 213 15.57 -3.39 5.20
CA TYR A 213 14.26 -3.33 4.56
C TYR A 213 14.37 -2.70 3.17
N GLY A 214 13.95 -3.41 2.14
CA GLY A 214 14.00 -2.95 0.76
C GLY A 214 14.91 -3.81 -0.12
N ASN A 215 15.48 -3.19 -1.16
CA ASN A 215 16.31 -3.89 -2.15
C ASN A 215 17.76 -4.09 -1.67
N THR A 216 18.08 -5.26 -1.15
CA THR A 216 19.43 -5.60 -0.69
C THR A 216 20.47 -5.72 -1.81
N ASP A 217 20.05 -5.84 -3.08
CA ASP A 217 21.01 -5.86 -4.20
C ASP A 217 21.71 -4.50 -4.40
N ILE A 218 21.20 -3.44 -3.79
CA ILE A 218 21.87 -2.13 -3.75
C ILE A 218 23.26 -2.23 -3.08
N LEU A 219 23.44 -3.13 -2.12
CA LEU A 219 24.72 -3.34 -1.42
C LEU A 219 25.82 -3.90 -2.34
N LYS A 220 25.44 -4.45 -3.50
CA LYS A 220 26.37 -5.03 -4.49
C LYS A 220 26.79 -4.06 -5.59
N LEU A 221 26.29 -2.82 -5.52
CA LEU A 221 26.64 -1.81 -6.53
C LEU A 221 28.12 -1.44 -6.46
N PRO A 222 28.75 -1.17 -7.60
CA PRO A 222 30.18 -0.86 -7.63
C PRO A 222 30.53 0.48 -6.98
N VAL A 223 29.56 1.40 -6.88
CA VAL A 223 29.77 2.72 -6.29
C VAL A 223 28.81 2.88 -5.11
N LEU A 224 29.38 2.86 -3.89
CA LEU A 224 28.67 3.23 -2.66
C LEU A 224 29.40 4.41 -2.06
N GLN A 225 28.71 5.54 -1.87
CA GLN A 225 29.28 6.77 -1.36
C GLN A 225 28.60 7.22 -0.08
N ALA A 226 29.34 7.33 1.01
CA ALA A 226 28.84 7.92 2.24
C ALA A 226 28.64 9.43 2.06
N ILE A 227 27.51 9.94 2.59
CA ILE A 227 27.18 11.36 2.57
C ILE A 227 26.94 11.81 3.99
N LYS A 228 27.87 12.57 4.52
CA LYS A 228 27.79 13.19 5.85
C LYS A 228 27.71 14.68 5.71
N GLY A 229 26.55 15.23 5.98
CA GLY A 229 26.34 16.69 6.01
C GLY A 229 26.50 17.23 7.43
N HIS A 230 27.32 18.25 7.61
CA HIS A 230 27.40 18.93 8.91
C HIS A 230 26.16 19.80 9.11
N ARG A 231 25.56 19.80 10.31
CA ARG A 231 24.36 20.61 10.58
C ARG A 231 24.59 22.12 10.48
N ALA A 232 25.83 22.54 10.72
CA ALA A 232 26.24 23.94 10.64
C ALA A 232 26.60 24.36 9.22
N THR A 233 26.59 23.47 8.23
CA THR A 233 26.90 23.88 6.83
C THR A 233 25.76 24.76 6.32
N GLU A 234 26.12 26.00 6.00
CA GLU A 234 25.17 27.00 5.53
C GLU A 234 24.64 26.68 4.15
N PRO A 235 23.32 26.79 3.92
CA PRO A 235 22.73 26.63 2.61
C PRO A 235 23.38 27.57 1.58
N GLY A 236 23.81 26.99 0.43
CA GLY A 236 24.46 27.77 -0.63
C GLY A 236 25.95 28.02 -0.42
N SER A 237 26.56 27.53 0.66
CA SER A 237 28.02 27.60 0.84
C SER A 237 28.78 26.75 -0.19
N ALA A 238 30.07 26.99 -0.36
CA ALA A 238 30.92 26.18 -1.24
C ALA A 238 30.90 24.70 -0.87
N GLU A 239 30.92 24.37 0.43
CA GLU A 239 30.83 23.02 0.93
C GLU A 239 29.49 22.39 0.58
N TRP A 240 28.36 23.14 0.73
CA TRP A 240 27.03 22.67 0.34
C TRP A 240 26.97 22.29 -1.14
N HIS A 241 27.42 23.23 -2.02
CA HIS A 241 27.43 22.99 -3.46
C HIS A 241 28.35 21.82 -3.85
N HIS A 242 29.50 21.69 -3.18
CA HIS A 242 30.40 20.57 -3.42
C HIS A 242 29.76 19.22 -3.11
N LEU A 243 29.14 19.07 -1.94
CA LEU A 243 28.49 17.82 -1.53
C LEU A 243 27.28 17.47 -2.43
N VAL A 244 26.43 18.46 -2.77
CA VAL A 244 25.29 18.24 -3.66
C VAL A 244 25.76 17.85 -5.06
N SER A 245 26.80 18.49 -5.58
CA SER A 245 27.38 18.17 -6.88
C SER A 245 28.05 16.79 -6.90
N SER A 246 28.71 16.41 -5.81
CA SER A 246 29.29 15.08 -5.64
C SER A 246 28.17 14.02 -5.62
N ALA A 247 27.11 14.25 -4.85
CA ALA A 247 25.94 13.38 -4.81
C ALA A 247 25.26 13.23 -6.19
N ALA A 248 25.19 14.32 -6.98
CA ALA A 248 24.64 14.30 -8.32
C ALA A 248 25.44 13.40 -9.30
N ARG A 249 26.72 13.13 -9.03
CA ARG A 249 27.54 12.19 -9.83
C ARG A 249 27.25 10.72 -9.55
N ILE A 250 26.50 10.41 -8.48
CA ILE A 250 26.05 9.06 -8.18
C ILE A 250 24.93 8.70 -9.16
N GLY A 251 25.28 8.11 -10.27
CA GLY A 251 24.37 7.71 -11.33
C GLY A 251 23.67 6.37 -11.06
N PRO A 252 23.03 5.77 -12.08
CA PRO A 252 22.25 4.53 -11.94
C PRO A 252 23.04 3.32 -11.42
N GLY A 253 24.36 3.31 -11.58
CA GLY A 253 25.27 2.26 -11.08
C GLY A 253 25.67 2.43 -9.61
N GLY A 254 25.21 3.47 -8.91
CA GLY A 254 25.64 3.78 -7.56
C GLY A 254 24.52 4.02 -6.56
N ALA A 255 24.93 4.14 -5.29
CA ALA A 255 24.04 4.53 -4.20
C ALA A 255 24.73 5.47 -3.21
N GLY A 256 23.99 6.48 -2.76
CA GLY A 256 24.39 7.29 -1.62
C GLY A 256 23.95 6.66 -0.31
N VAL A 257 24.83 6.67 0.68
CA VAL A 257 24.61 6.11 2.03
C VAL A 257 24.57 7.26 3.03
N SER A 258 23.41 7.46 3.68
CA SER A 258 23.25 8.51 4.69
C SER A 258 22.01 8.28 5.53
N THR A 259 21.84 9.08 6.59
CA THR A 259 20.58 9.18 7.33
C THR A 259 19.52 9.99 6.56
N PHE A 260 19.92 10.89 5.69
CA PHE A 260 19.08 11.85 4.95
C PHE A 260 18.15 12.65 5.88
N MET A 261 18.64 13.03 7.05
CA MET A 261 17.86 13.75 8.05
C MET A 261 18.08 15.27 8.00
N SER A 262 19.33 15.72 7.76
CA SER A 262 19.66 17.14 7.65
C SER A 262 19.15 17.74 6.32
N PRO A 263 18.98 19.08 6.23
CA PRO A 263 18.59 19.73 4.97
C PRO A 263 19.56 19.42 3.82
N LEU A 264 20.87 19.49 4.08
CA LEU A 264 21.92 19.19 3.11
C LEU A 264 21.85 17.74 2.61
N GLU A 265 21.74 16.77 3.54
CA GLU A 265 21.61 15.35 3.18
C GLU A 265 20.34 15.08 2.33
N LYS A 266 19.23 15.76 2.64
CA LYS A 266 18.00 15.67 1.85
C LYS A 266 18.19 16.21 0.44
N GLU A 267 18.92 17.31 0.29
CA GLU A 267 19.22 17.87 -1.03
C GLU A 267 20.17 16.97 -1.81
N CYS A 268 21.20 16.41 -1.19
CA CYS A 268 22.03 15.36 -1.77
C CYS A 268 21.17 14.15 -2.22
N GLY A 269 20.25 13.69 -1.39
CA GLY A 269 19.31 12.63 -1.74
C GLY A 269 18.47 12.96 -2.96
N ASN A 270 17.99 14.20 -3.08
CA ASN A 270 17.24 14.66 -4.26
C ASN A 270 18.13 14.70 -5.51
N ALA A 271 19.39 15.13 -5.39
CA ALA A 271 20.36 15.12 -6.48
C ALA A 271 20.64 13.70 -7.00
N ILE A 272 20.86 12.74 -6.09
CA ILE A 272 20.99 11.32 -6.41
C ILE A 272 19.74 10.80 -7.16
N ALA A 273 18.55 11.17 -6.69
CA ALA A 273 17.30 10.77 -7.33
C ALA A 273 17.21 11.25 -8.77
N LYS A 274 17.51 12.51 -9.01
CA LYS A 274 17.51 13.14 -10.35
C LYS A 274 18.52 12.47 -11.28
N ALA A 275 19.69 12.09 -10.76
CA ALA A 275 20.73 11.39 -11.50
C ALA A 275 20.42 9.89 -11.75
N GLY A 276 19.30 9.37 -11.26
CA GLY A 276 18.93 7.96 -11.42
C GLY A 276 19.59 7.01 -10.43
N GLY A 277 20.38 7.52 -9.48
CA GLY A 277 21.03 6.75 -8.42
C GLY A 277 20.06 6.15 -7.39
N ARG A 278 20.61 5.41 -6.45
CA ARG A 278 19.88 4.70 -5.40
C ARG A 278 20.25 5.24 -4.02
N TRP A 279 19.46 4.87 -3.01
CA TRP A 279 19.70 5.27 -1.63
C TRP A 279 19.85 4.08 -0.70
N ILE A 280 20.80 4.19 0.21
CA ILE A 280 20.88 3.40 1.44
C ILE A 280 20.61 4.36 2.59
N VAL A 281 19.43 4.22 3.21
CA VAL A 281 18.99 5.09 4.31
C VAL A 281 19.32 4.43 5.63
N LEU A 282 20.20 5.04 6.41
CA LEU A 282 20.56 4.60 7.75
C LEU A 282 19.47 5.07 8.73
N SER A 283 18.81 4.13 9.41
CA SER A 283 17.68 4.40 10.30
C SER A 283 18.06 4.14 11.76
N PRO A 284 18.15 5.18 12.61
CA PRO A 284 18.56 5.05 14.00
C PRO A 284 17.48 4.45 14.92
N GLU A 285 16.22 4.43 14.46
CA GLU A 285 15.10 3.93 15.25
C GLU A 285 15.03 2.40 15.30
N GLY A 286 15.72 1.72 14.38
CA GLY A 286 15.56 0.29 14.16
C GLY A 286 14.27 -0.08 13.45
N PHE A 287 14.07 -1.39 13.22
CA PHE A 287 12.90 -1.90 12.50
C PHE A 287 12.17 -2.94 13.32
N GLY A 288 10.91 -2.72 13.60
CA GLY A 288 10.02 -3.73 14.15
C GLY A 288 9.42 -4.61 13.05
N SER A 289 8.84 -5.74 13.44
CA SER A 289 8.23 -6.70 12.50
C SER A 289 7.11 -6.12 11.62
N ARG A 290 6.53 -4.98 12.01
CA ARG A 290 5.48 -4.25 11.28
C ARG A 290 5.94 -2.90 10.75
N TRP A 291 7.25 -2.67 10.75
CA TRP A 291 7.79 -1.40 10.26
C TRP A 291 7.54 -1.24 8.75
N HIS A 292 7.23 -0.03 8.35
CA HIS A 292 7.05 0.38 6.96
C HIS A 292 7.76 1.70 6.73
N PRO A 293 8.35 1.92 5.55
CA PRO A 293 8.95 3.20 5.21
C PRO A 293 7.91 4.31 5.20
N PRO A 294 8.32 5.59 5.41
CA PRO A 294 7.46 6.74 5.18
C PRO A 294 6.83 6.69 3.78
N ARG A 295 5.58 7.15 3.66
CA ARG A 295 4.79 7.03 2.43
C ARG A 295 5.48 7.58 1.19
N GLU A 296 6.13 8.74 1.32
CA GLU A 296 6.88 9.36 0.23
C GLU A 296 8.05 8.49 -0.26
N LYS A 297 8.60 7.65 0.60
CA LYS A 297 9.71 6.73 0.30
C LYS A 297 9.23 5.36 -0.19
N GLU A 298 7.99 5.00 0.06
CA GLU A 298 7.42 3.69 -0.32
C GLU A 298 7.52 3.43 -1.83
N ARG A 299 7.28 4.45 -2.67
CA ARG A 299 7.42 4.34 -4.14
C ARG A 299 8.85 4.02 -4.57
N PHE A 300 9.86 4.56 -3.90
CA PHE A 300 11.27 4.28 -4.24
C PHE A 300 11.69 2.89 -3.81
N CYS A 301 11.18 2.40 -2.66
CA CYS A 301 11.34 0.99 -2.28
C CYS A 301 10.70 0.07 -3.32
N ALA A 302 9.48 0.40 -3.77
CA ALA A 302 8.76 -0.36 -4.79
C ALA A 302 9.50 -0.43 -6.14
N GLN A 303 10.20 0.63 -6.50
CA GLN A 303 11.05 0.69 -7.69
C GLN A 303 12.41 -0.01 -7.50
N GLY A 304 12.67 -0.60 -6.34
CA GLY A 304 13.97 -1.20 -6.02
C GLY A 304 15.12 -0.21 -5.89
N ARG A 305 14.81 1.09 -5.71
CA ARG A 305 15.80 2.18 -5.67
C ARG A 305 16.23 2.56 -4.26
N MET A 306 15.60 1.99 -3.22
CA MET A 306 15.85 2.36 -1.83
C MET A 306 16.02 1.12 -0.95
N LEU A 307 17.00 1.18 -0.07
CA LEU A 307 17.28 0.23 0.99
C LEU A 307 17.37 0.98 2.31
N PHE A 308 16.68 0.52 3.33
CA PHE A 308 16.83 0.98 4.70
C PHE A 308 17.71 0.01 5.47
N LEU A 309 18.66 0.53 6.23
CA LEU A 309 19.54 -0.23 7.11
C LEU A 309 19.52 0.31 8.53
N SER A 310 19.62 -0.57 9.52
CA SER A 310 19.82 -0.21 10.92
C SER A 310 20.72 -1.22 11.60
N LEU A 311 21.62 -0.76 12.46
CA LEU A 311 22.37 -1.62 13.40
C LEU A 311 21.51 -2.05 14.60
N TYR A 312 20.34 -1.41 14.78
CA TYR A 312 19.51 -1.55 15.97
C TYR A 312 18.22 -2.28 15.68
N GLU A 313 17.83 -3.13 16.61
CA GLU A 313 16.49 -3.70 16.65
C GLU A 313 15.49 -2.63 17.14
N ALA A 314 14.22 -2.78 16.75
CA ALA A 314 13.18 -1.89 17.26
C ALA A 314 13.07 -2.05 18.77
N SER A 315 13.22 -0.97 19.50
CA SER A 315 12.99 -0.93 20.93
C SER A 315 11.48 -0.92 21.25
N THR A 316 11.10 -1.59 22.33
CA THR A 316 9.75 -1.49 22.91
C THR A 316 9.45 -0.07 23.40
N HIS A 317 10.50 0.66 23.81
CA HIS A 317 10.42 2.05 24.23
C HIS A 317 10.99 2.95 23.15
N LYS A 318 10.32 4.08 22.90
CA LYS A 318 10.79 5.07 21.94
C LYS A 318 12.14 5.63 22.38
N PRO A 319 13.20 5.54 21.54
CA PRO A 319 14.53 6.06 21.90
C PRO A 319 14.46 7.57 22.16
N THR A 320 15.29 8.05 23.07
CA THR A 320 15.43 9.50 23.34
C THR A 320 16.05 10.21 22.13
N ARG A 321 15.88 11.54 22.07
CA ARG A 321 16.51 12.34 21.01
C ARG A 321 18.04 12.23 21.03
N LYS A 322 18.64 12.13 22.22
CA LYS A 322 20.09 11.95 22.41
C LYS A 322 20.52 10.59 21.84
N THR A 323 19.84 9.51 22.23
CA THR A 323 20.12 8.16 21.71
C THR A 323 20.01 8.06 20.20
N LEU A 324 18.99 8.70 19.61
CA LEU A 324 18.85 8.73 18.14
C LEU A 324 20.02 9.47 17.48
N TYR A 325 20.48 10.55 18.08
CA TYR A 325 21.62 11.32 17.59
C TYR A 325 22.90 10.49 17.62
N GLU A 326 23.21 9.85 18.75
CA GLU A 326 24.37 8.98 18.92
C GLU A 326 24.37 7.84 17.89
N ARG A 327 23.24 7.18 17.71
CA ARG A 327 23.07 6.11 16.71
C ARG A 327 23.23 6.60 15.26
N CYS A 328 22.78 7.81 14.95
CA CYS A 328 23.01 8.40 13.62
C CYS A 328 24.50 8.58 13.36
N HIS A 329 25.24 9.12 14.34
CA HIS A 329 26.67 9.34 14.22
C HIS A 329 27.41 8.03 14.06
N GLU A 330 27.16 7.04 14.91
CA GLU A 330 27.78 5.73 14.83
C GLU A 330 27.63 5.10 13.44
N MET A 331 26.42 5.06 12.89
CA MET A 331 26.17 4.45 11.59
C MET A 331 26.79 5.23 10.42
N ILE A 332 26.74 6.57 10.45
CA ILE A 332 27.30 7.37 9.35
C ILE A 332 28.84 7.41 9.41
N ASP A 333 29.42 7.42 10.59
CA ASP A 333 30.88 7.42 10.76
C ASP A 333 31.45 6.09 10.29
N LEU A 334 30.81 4.95 10.64
CA LEU A 334 31.15 3.64 10.10
C LEU A 334 31.08 3.62 8.57
N ALA A 335 30.03 4.21 7.98
CA ALA A 335 29.89 4.28 6.54
C ALA A 335 30.97 5.15 5.90
N CYS A 336 31.32 6.30 6.51
CA CYS A 336 32.40 7.17 6.03
C CYS A 336 33.74 6.46 6.10
N GLU A 337 34.06 5.79 7.20
CA GLU A 337 35.34 5.07 7.38
C GLU A 337 35.54 4.00 6.31
N LYS A 338 34.49 3.22 6.00
CA LYS A 338 34.61 2.04 5.13
C LYS A 338 34.34 2.32 3.65
N LEU A 339 33.59 3.38 3.31
CA LEU A 339 33.20 3.68 1.92
C LEU A 339 33.94 4.87 1.31
N THR A 340 34.70 5.62 2.12
CA THR A 340 35.60 6.65 1.56
C THR A 340 36.86 5.93 1.06
N PRO A 341 37.22 6.02 -0.23
CA PRO A 341 38.49 5.46 -0.68
C PRO A 341 39.59 6.12 0.15
N SER A 342 40.47 5.33 0.74
CA SER A 342 41.72 5.82 1.29
C SER A 342 42.47 6.52 0.16
N VAL A 343 42.61 7.84 0.25
CA VAL A 343 43.38 8.66 -0.71
C VAL A 343 44.86 8.31 -0.55
#